data_2a99c9eba51a91f8b0deccf9c31e73c1
#
_entry.id   2a99c9eba51a91f8b0deccf9c31e73c1
#
_cell.length_a   1.000
_cell.length_b   1.000
_cell.length_c   1.000
_cell.angle_alpha   90.00
_cell.angle_beta   90.00
_cell.angle_gamma   90.00
#
_symmetry.space_group_name_H-M   'P 1'
#
loop_
_entity.id
_entity.type
_entity.pdbx_description
1 polymer ?
#
loop_
_entity_poly.entity_id
_entity_poly.type
_entity_poly.pdbx_seq_one_letter_code
_entity_poly.pdbx_strand_id
1 'polypeptide(L)'
;SVESSNLDNLSIAIQGKKNQIIKNNGELLTNITDVFVRHIPGGTLEEVIINLNILKVFESHNINVMNTSENIETTVDKSLTSIKLMESGILTPDTWVVRGRSNCKKIVKNLLSKHALIYKPLFGSQGDNIVKVTTISDFDKIINESNVFYIQEFLETKPSHDYRVLIAKNKNKKMVYTMMRYSDSYIN
;
A
#
# COMPACT_ATOMS: atom_id res chain seq x y z
N SER A 1 -15.02 11.47 22.91
CA SER A 1 -15.18 12.15 21.61
C SER A 1 -14.37 11.41 20.55
N VAL A 2 -14.78 11.48 19.30
CA VAL A 2 -14.01 10.99 18.15
C VAL A 2 -13.57 12.20 17.35
N GLU A 3 -12.27 12.27 17.03
CA GLU A 3 -11.69 13.31 16.17
C GLU A 3 -11.13 12.65 14.94
N SER A 4 -11.30 13.27 13.77
CA SER A 4 -10.70 12.83 12.51
C SER A 4 -9.54 13.75 12.16
N SER A 5 -8.39 13.18 11.83
CA SER A 5 -7.20 13.90 11.39
C SER A 5 -6.54 13.20 10.21
N ASN A 6 -5.88 13.97 9.34
CA ASN A 6 -5.01 13.41 8.33
C ASN A 6 -3.60 13.20 8.93
N LEU A 7 -2.95 12.09 8.61
CA LEU A 7 -1.57 11.83 9.03
C LEU A 7 -0.60 12.91 8.53
N ASP A 8 -0.84 13.49 7.36
CA ASP A 8 -0.03 14.59 6.81
C ASP A 8 -0.06 15.87 7.68
N ASN A 9 -1.01 15.96 8.61
CA ASN A 9 -1.11 17.05 9.59
C ASN A 9 -0.37 16.75 10.90
N LEU A 10 0.29 15.62 10.99
CA LEU A 10 1.01 15.16 12.18
C LEU A 10 2.51 15.11 11.92
N SER A 11 3.28 15.34 12.98
CA SER A 11 4.73 15.26 12.99
C SER A 11 5.23 14.61 14.27
N ILE A 12 6.47 14.17 14.28
CA ILE A 12 7.12 13.58 15.45
C ILE A 12 8.13 14.57 16.02
N ALA A 13 8.00 14.90 17.30
CA ALA A 13 9.03 15.61 18.05
C ALA A 13 9.82 14.60 18.90
N ILE A 14 11.15 14.59 18.76
CA ILE A 14 12.06 13.78 19.58
C ILE A 14 12.91 14.74 20.41
N GLN A 15 12.69 14.77 21.72
CA GLN A 15 13.35 15.68 22.63
C GLN A 15 13.85 14.95 23.87
N GLY A 16 15.17 14.95 24.05
CA GLY A 16 15.80 14.22 25.15
C GLY A 16 15.53 12.71 25.05
N LYS A 17 14.82 12.17 26.03
CA LYS A 17 14.45 10.73 26.08
C LYS A 17 12.97 10.47 25.74
N LYS A 18 12.27 11.43 25.15
CA LYS A 18 10.84 11.35 24.85
C LYS A 18 10.59 11.58 23.37
N ASN A 19 9.65 10.86 22.82
CA ASN A 19 9.03 11.15 21.55
C ASN A 19 7.56 11.56 21.76
N GLN A 20 7.05 12.42 20.91
CA GLN A 20 5.70 12.97 21.00
C GLN A 20 5.13 13.20 19.61
N ILE A 21 3.82 13.05 19.47
CA ILE A 21 3.12 13.46 18.25
C ILE A 21 2.67 14.90 18.42
N ILE A 22 2.98 15.71 17.44
CA ILE A 22 2.56 17.10 17.36
C ILE A 22 1.77 17.34 16.07
N LYS A 23 0.82 18.26 16.11
CA LYS A 23 0.15 18.79 14.92
C LYS A 23 1.12 19.71 14.16
N ASN A 24 0.87 19.94 12.89
CA ASN A 24 1.74 20.83 12.08
C ASN A 24 1.78 22.28 12.59
N ASN A 25 0.82 22.70 13.39
CA ASN A 25 0.83 24.00 14.09
C ASN A 25 1.72 24.01 15.36
N GLY A 26 2.37 22.90 15.71
CA GLY A 26 3.22 22.74 16.88
C GLY A 26 2.47 22.31 18.16
N GLU A 27 1.16 22.20 18.14
CA GLU A 27 0.39 21.72 19.28
C GLU A 27 0.66 20.25 19.56
N LEU A 28 0.86 19.91 20.82
CA LEU A 28 1.00 18.54 21.27
C LEU A 28 -0.32 17.78 21.12
N LEU A 29 -0.28 16.63 20.48
CA LEU A 29 -1.43 15.74 20.43
C LEU A 29 -1.51 14.91 21.72
N THR A 30 -2.54 15.16 22.53
CA THR A 30 -2.72 14.53 23.85
C THR A 30 -4.08 13.87 23.97
N ASN A 31 -4.24 13.07 25.03
CA ASN A 31 -5.51 12.42 25.40
C ASN A 31 -6.08 11.47 24.33
N ILE A 32 -5.20 10.83 23.57
CA ILE A 32 -5.56 9.79 22.60
C ILE A 32 -5.49 8.43 23.31
N THR A 33 -6.54 7.64 23.20
CA THR A 33 -6.62 6.28 23.74
C THR A 33 -6.54 5.23 22.63
N ASP A 34 -7.14 5.53 21.50
CA ASP A 34 -7.25 4.62 20.37
C ASP A 34 -7.08 5.38 19.06
N VAL A 35 -6.47 4.75 18.07
CA VAL A 35 -6.31 5.25 16.69
C VAL A 35 -6.90 4.24 15.73
N PHE A 36 -7.87 4.67 14.93
CA PHE A 36 -8.40 3.87 13.84
C PHE A 36 -7.87 4.39 12.50
N VAL A 37 -6.97 3.62 11.90
CA VAL A 37 -6.33 4.01 10.63
C VAL A 37 -7.23 3.63 9.47
N ARG A 38 -7.74 4.63 8.77
CA ARG A 38 -8.58 4.45 7.58
C ARG A 38 -7.79 4.36 6.29
N HIS A 39 -6.66 5.06 6.24
CA HIS A 39 -5.87 5.21 5.04
C HIS A 39 -4.46 5.67 5.41
N ILE A 40 -3.47 5.21 4.66
CA ILE A 40 -2.13 5.80 4.64
C ILE A 40 -2.02 6.60 3.35
N PRO A 41 -1.77 7.92 3.43
CA PRO A 41 -1.54 8.74 2.24
C PRO A 41 -0.44 8.15 1.37
N GLY A 42 -0.62 8.22 0.06
CA GLY A 42 0.45 7.98 -0.89
C GLY A 42 1.43 9.15 -0.88
N GLY A 43 2.62 8.93 -1.43
CA GLY A 43 3.63 9.97 -1.50
C GLY A 43 5.01 9.41 -1.79
N THR A 44 6.04 10.16 -1.47
CA THR A 44 7.44 9.70 -1.50
C THR A 44 7.65 8.59 -0.48
N LEU A 45 8.77 7.88 -0.59
CA LEU A 45 9.14 6.86 0.41
C LEU A 45 9.28 7.46 1.81
N GLU A 46 9.83 8.67 1.90
CA GLU A 46 10.00 9.40 3.15
C GLU A 46 8.65 9.73 3.81
N GLU A 47 7.68 10.17 3.02
CA GLU A 47 6.32 10.44 3.52
C GLU A 47 5.61 9.17 3.99
N VAL A 48 5.75 8.06 3.28
CA VAL A 48 5.21 6.77 3.73
C VAL A 48 5.89 6.32 5.03
N ILE A 49 7.23 6.46 5.13
CA ILE A 49 7.99 6.08 6.33
C ILE A 49 7.56 6.93 7.53
N ILE A 50 7.44 8.25 7.38
CA ILE A 50 7.03 9.10 8.51
C ILE A 50 5.62 8.78 8.98
N ASN A 51 4.69 8.50 8.07
CA ASN A 51 3.34 8.09 8.42
C ASN A 51 3.33 6.78 9.23
N LEU A 52 4.11 5.79 8.82
CA LEU A 52 4.27 4.54 9.58
C LEU A 52 4.94 4.77 10.94
N ASN A 53 5.94 5.63 11.02
CA ASN A 53 6.62 5.96 12.27
C ASN A 53 5.69 6.70 13.26
N ILE A 54 4.79 7.55 12.78
CA ILE A 54 3.75 8.18 13.61
C ILE A 54 2.88 7.09 14.27
N LEU A 55 2.47 6.07 13.55
CA LEU A 55 1.72 4.96 14.10
C LEU A 55 2.53 4.17 15.15
N LYS A 56 3.82 3.91 14.89
CA LYS A 56 4.73 3.27 15.84
C LYS A 56 4.92 4.09 17.12
N VAL A 57 4.92 5.43 17.02
CA VAL A 57 4.97 6.30 18.20
C VAL A 57 3.69 6.19 19.03
N PHE A 58 2.51 6.16 18.41
CA PHE A 58 1.27 5.90 19.15
C PHE A 58 1.33 4.56 19.91
N GLU A 59 1.76 3.49 19.24
CA GLU A 59 1.91 2.16 19.87
C GLU A 59 2.92 2.17 21.02
N SER A 60 4.04 2.91 20.87
CA SER A 60 5.06 3.03 21.94
C SER A 60 4.52 3.75 23.20
N HIS A 61 3.47 4.52 23.05
CA HIS A 61 2.75 5.17 24.16
C HIS A 61 1.58 4.34 24.67
N ASN A 62 1.50 3.05 24.35
CA ASN A 62 0.40 2.14 24.68
C ASN A 62 -0.97 2.59 24.15
N ILE A 63 -1.00 3.37 23.08
CA ILE A 63 -2.21 3.72 22.36
C ILE A 63 -2.55 2.56 21.42
N ASN A 64 -3.78 2.11 21.45
CA ASN A 64 -4.23 1.02 20.60
C ASN A 64 -4.41 1.51 19.15
N VAL A 65 -3.58 1.00 18.24
CA VAL A 65 -3.64 1.35 16.80
C VAL A 65 -4.30 0.21 16.01
N MET A 66 -5.35 0.52 15.31
CA MET A 66 -6.14 -0.45 14.54
C MET A 66 -6.11 -0.10 13.03
N ASN A 67 -5.54 -0.92 12.15
CA ASN A 67 -4.67 -2.06 12.40
C ASN A 67 -3.29 -1.61 12.90
N THR A 68 -2.47 -2.56 13.40
CA THR A 68 -1.13 -2.22 13.89
C THR A 68 -0.24 -1.64 12.80
N SER A 69 0.73 -0.81 13.18
CA SER A 69 1.69 -0.21 12.26
C SER A 69 2.42 -1.27 11.41
N GLU A 70 2.79 -2.41 11.99
CA GLU A 70 3.44 -3.53 11.29
C GLU A 70 2.53 -4.14 10.21
N ASN A 71 1.26 -4.36 10.52
CA ASN A 71 0.31 -4.89 9.54
C ASN A 71 0.05 -3.88 8.41
N ILE A 72 -0.03 -2.60 8.73
CA ILE A 72 -0.18 -1.54 7.73
C ILE A 72 1.07 -1.46 6.85
N GLU A 73 2.28 -1.48 7.43
CA GLU A 73 3.55 -1.50 6.69
C GLU A 73 3.60 -2.65 5.68
N THR A 74 3.17 -3.84 6.11
CA THR A 74 3.05 -5.01 5.22
C THR A 74 2.13 -4.75 4.02
N THR A 75 1.03 -4.02 4.20
CA THR A 75 0.04 -3.80 3.14
C THR A 75 0.37 -2.64 2.21
N VAL A 76 1.16 -1.66 2.63
CA VAL A 76 1.59 -0.55 1.77
C VAL A 76 2.72 -0.95 0.83
N ASP A 77 3.56 -1.92 1.21
CA ASP A 77 4.58 -2.51 0.35
C ASP A 77 3.99 -3.67 -0.46
N LYS A 78 3.73 -3.45 -1.75
CA LYS A 78 3.15 -4.47 -2.65
C LYS A 78 4.05 -5.70 -2.80
N SER A 79 5.38 -5.54 -2.73
CA SER A 79 6.30 -6.67 -2.83
C SER A 79 6.23 -7.55 -1.59
N LEU A 80 6.25 -6.94 -0.41
CA LEU A 80 6.13 -7.65 0.85
C LEU A 80 4.76 -8.34 0.98
N THR A 81 3.68 -7.64 0.57
CA THR A 81 2.34 -8.24 0.51
C THR A 81 2.33 -9.50 -0.36
N SER A 82 2.90 -9.45 -1.57
CA SER A 82 2.93 -10.60 -2.48
C SER A 82 3.73 -11.76 -1.91
N ILE A 83 4.88 -11.48 -1.28
CA ILE A 83 5.71 -12.49 -0.61
C ILE A 83 4.91 -13.17 0.51
N LYS A 84 4.29 -12.38 1.40
CA LYS A 84 3.53 -12.93 2.54
C LYS A 84 2.30 -13.74 2.10
N LEU A 85 1.62 -13.33 1.04
CA LEU A 85 0.50 -14.09 0.48
C LEU A 85 0.99 -15.44 -0.06
N MET A 86 2.05 -15.44 -0.84
CA MET A 86 2.66 -16.68 -1.39
C MET A 86 3.14 -17.60 -0.27
N GLU A 87 3.85 -17.09 0.73
CA GLU A 87 4.30 -17.87 1.91
C GLU A 87 3.13 -18.46 2.71
N SER A 88 1.98 -17.78 2.69
CA SER A 88 0.73 -18.26 3.31
C SER A 88 -0.05 -19.25 2.44
N GLY A 89 0.47 -19.67 1.29
CA GLY A 89 -0.20 -20.58 0.35
C GLY A 89 -1.37 -19.95 -0.41
N ILE A 90 -1.49 -18.62 -0.42
CA ILE A 90 -2.53 -17.91 -1.14
C ILE A 90 -2.05 -17.67 -2.58
N LEU A 91 -2.85 -18.11 -3.55
CA LEU A 91 -2.55 -17.88 -4.96
C LEU A 91 -2.50 -16.39 -5.27
N THR A 92 -1.40 -15.98 -5.87
CA THR A 92 -1.19 -14.61 -6.36
C THR A 92 -0.78 -14.66 -7.83
N PRO A 93 -1.07 -13.61 -8.62
CA PRO A 93 -0.54 -13.53 -9.97
C PRO A 93 0.99 -13.52 -9.96
N ASP A 94 1.60 -14.07 -10.99
CA ASP A 94 3.06 -14.06 -11.14
C ASP A 94 3.59 -12.62 -11.06
N THR A 95 4.61 -12.42 -10.23
CA THR A 95 5.08 -11.07 -9.85
C THR A 95 6.60 -10.99 -9.93
N TRP A 96 7.09 -9.91 -10.51
CA TRP A 96 8.52 -9.59 -10.63
C TRP A 96 8.79 -8.21 -10.04
N VAL A 97 9.71 -8.14 -9.10
CA VAL A 97 10.23 -6.89 -8.54
C VAL A 97 11.65 -6.71 -9.03
N VAL A 98 11.87 -5.75 -9.90
CA VAL A 98 13.11 -5.64 -10.69
C VAL A 98 13.77 -4.29 -10.48
N ARG A 99 15.08 -4.29 -10.23
CA ARG A 99 15.89 -3.08 -10.18
C ARG A 99 16.48 -2.76 -11.56
N GLY A 100 16.37 -1.49 -11.93
CA GLY A 100 16.96 -0.97 -13.17
C GLY A 100 16.03 -1.11 -14.38
N ARG A 101 15.72 0.01 -15.03
CA ARG A 101 14.84 0.07 -16.19
C ARG A 101 15.29 -0.88 -17.32
N SER A 102 16.59 -0.92 -17.62
CA SER A 102 17.13 -1.77 -18.68
C SER A 102 16.92 -3.26 -18.40
N ASN A 103 17.13 -3.68 -17.14
CA ASN A 103 16.90 -5.07 -16.71
C ASN A 103 15.41 -5.40 -16.77
N CYS A 104 14.58 -4.49 -16.25
CA CYS A 104 13.13 -4.68 -16.28
C CYS A 104 12.61 -4.79 -17.72
N LYS A 105 13.07 -3.95 -18.64
CA LYS A 105 12.68 -4.00 -20.05
C LYS A 105 13.02 -5.35 -20.70
N LYS A 106 14.19 -5.94 -20.40
CA LYS A 106 14.56 -7.28 -20.88
C LYS A 106 13.60 -8.37 -20.36
N ILE A 107 13.27 -8.32 -19.08
CA ILE A 107 12.33 -9.26 -18.44
C ILE A 107 10.95 -9.09 -19.07
N VAL A 108 10.42 -7.88 -19.11
CA VAL A 108 9.11 -7.57 -19.71
C VAL A 108 9.03 -8.07 -21.16
N LYS A 109 10.08 -7.86 -21.98
CA LYS A 109 10.12 -8.36 -23.37
C LYS A 109 9.92 -9.87 -23.45
N ASN A 110 10.52 -10.62 -22.53
CA ASN A 110 10.38 -12.08 -22.49
C ASN A 110 9.00 -12.51 -22.00
N LEU A 111 8.44 -11.80 -21.02
CA LEU A 111 7.15 -12.13 -20.42
C LEU A 111 5.97 -11.82 -21.32
N LEU A 112 6.05 -10.76 -22.12
CA LEU A 112 4.98 -10.34 -23.05
C LEU A 112 4.66 -11.39 -24.12
N SER A 113 5.53 -12.38 -24.36
CA SER A 113 5.21 -13.51 -25.22
C SER A 113 4.22 -14.50 -24.59
N LYS A 114 3.98 -14.41 -23.29
CA LYS A 114 3.15 -15.36 -22.53
C LYS A 114 1.99 -14.69 -21.83
N HIS A 115 2.18 -13.47 -21.34
CA HIS A 115 1.24 -12.77 -20.46
C HIS A 115 1.08 -11.31 -20.86
N ALA A 116 -0.13 -10.76 -20.71
CA ALA A 116 -0.28 -9.33 -20.52
C ALA A 116 0.20 -8.99 -19.10
N LEU A 117 0.81 -7.84 -18.91
CA LEU A 117 1.40 -7.44 -17.65
C LEU A 117 0.75 -6.16 -17.13
N ILE A 118 0.91 -5.91 -15.84
CA ILE A 118 0.53 -4.66 -15.19
C ILE A 118 1.71 -4.15 -14.36
N TYR A 119 2.10 -2.91 -14.61
CA TYR A 119 3.00 -2.17 -13.75
C TYR A 119 2.21 -1.47 -12.66
N LYS A 120 2.72 -1.51 -11.43
CA LYS A 120 2.19 -0.77 -10.29
C LYS A 120 3.34 -0.07 -9.57
N PRO A 121 3.22 1.19 -9.13
CA PRO A 121 4.18 1.76 -8.20
C PRO A 121 4.28 0.88 -6.95
N LEU A 122 5.50 0.66 -6.45
CA LEU A 122 5.71 -0.18 -5.26
C LEU A 122 4.93 0.36 -4.06
N PHE A 123 5.04 1.66 -3.82
CA PHE A 123 4.25 2.43 -2.89
C PHE A 123 3.25 3.29 -3.68
N GLY A 124 1.99 3.25 -3.32
CA GLY A 124 0.93 3.99 -4.01
C GLY A 124 -0.44 3.38 -3.73
N SER A 125 -1.46 4.20 -3.84
CA SER A 125 -2.84 3.85 -3.55
C SER A 125 -3.77 4.25 -4.69
N GLN A 126 -5.04 3.88 -4.61
CA GLN A 126 -6.15 4.33 -5.47
C GLN A 126 -5.98 4.08 -6.98
N GLY A 127 -5.02 3.23 -7.37
CA GLY A 127 -4.80 2.93 -8.80
C GLY A 127 -3.92 3.94 -9.54
N ASP A 128 -3.36 4.92 -8.86
CA ASP A 128 -2.51 5.94 -9.47
C ASP A 128 -1.26 5.33 -10.12
N ASN A 129 -0.94 5.82 -11.32
CA ASN A 129 0.22 5.40 -12.10
C ASN A 129 0.30 3.89 -12.40
N ILE A 130 -0.83 3.19 -12.37
CA ILE A 130 -0.91 1.81 -12.85
C ILE A 130 -0.94 1.81 -14.37
N VAL A 131 -0.12 0.97 -15.00
CA VAL A 131 -0.03 0.85 -16.45
C VAL A 131 -0.20 -0.60 -16.88
N LYS A 132 -1.20 -0.89 -17.72
CA LYS A 132 -1.30 -2.17 -18.42
C LYS A 132 -0.26 -2.20 -19.52
N VAL A 133 0.58 -3.24 -19.54
CA VAL A 133 1.70 -3.39 -20.45
C VAL A 133 1.41 -4.59 -21.34
N THR A 134 1.06 -4.31 -22.59
CA THR A 134 0.82 -5.31 -23.64
C THR A 134 1.89 -5.27 -24.71
N THR A 135 2.63 -4.16 -24.78
CA THR A 135 3.74 -3.94 -25.72
C THR A 135 4.94 -3.32 -24.99
N ILE A 136 6.11 -3.38 -25.60
CA ILE A 136 7.30 -2.67 -25.10
C ILE A 136 7.09 -1.16 -25.11
N SER A 137 6.32 -0.63 -26.07
CA SER A 137 5.99 0.79 -26.10
C SER A 137 5.19 1.24 -24.87
N ASP A 138 4.32 0.36 -24.31
CA ASP A 138 3.59 0.68 -23.08
C ASP A 138 4.56 0.76 -21.88
N PHE A 139 5.51 -0.17 -21.81
CA PHE A 139 6.56 -0.13 -20.78
C PHE A 139 7.41 1.14 -20.87
N ASP A 140 7.75 1.58 -22.09
CA ASP A 140 8.59 2.76 -22.28
C ASP A 140 7.92 4.06 -21.81
N LYS A 141 6.58 4.10 -21.75
CA LYS A 141 5.80 5.24 -21.21
C LYS A 141 5.77 5.30 -19.67
N ILE A 142 6.19 4.25 -18.97
CA ILE A 142 6.17 4.24 -17.50
C ILE A 142 7.16 5.27 -16.98
N ILE A 143 6.68 6.23 -16.19
CA ILE A 143 7.50 7.17 -15.43
C ILE A 143 7.74 6.54 -14.06
N ASN A 144 9.01 6.31 -13.71
CA ASN A 144 9.39 5.73 -12.43
C ASN A 144 10.77 6.26 -12.01
N GLU A 145 10.77 7.09 -10.99
CA GLU A 145 11.98 7.74 -10.45
C GLU A 145 12.74 6.83 -9.49
N SER A 146 12.06 5.88 -8.85
CA SER A 146 12.67 4.98 -7.85
C SER A 146 13.60 3.93 -8.45
N ASN A 147 13.55 3.73 -9.78
CA ASN A 147 14.29 2.69 -10.49
C ASN A 147 14.00 1.25 -10.01
N VAL A 148 12.90 1.04 -9.26
CA VAL A 148 12.37 -0.26 -8.84
C VAL A 148 11.02 -0.47 -9.50
N PHE A 149 10.85 -1.57 -10.22
CA PHE A 149 9.66 -1.88 -11.01
C PHE A 149 8.96 -3.08 -10.39
N TYR A 150 7.71 -2.90 -9.98
CA TYR A 150 6.81 -3.98 -9.61
C TYR A 150 5.94 -4.30 -10.83
N ILE A 151 6.21 -5.44 -11.45
CA ILE A 151 5.48 -5.94 -12.61
C ILE A 151 4.75 -7.22 -12.21
N GLN A 152 3.51 -7.34 -12.60
CA GLN A 152 2.68 -8.48 -12.26
C GLN A 152 1.93 -8.96 -13.50
N GLU A 153 1.63 -10.25 -13.58
CA GLU A 153 0.72 -10.79 -14.58
C GLU A 153 -0.64 -10.09 -14.48
N PHE A 154 -1.19 -9.66 -15.60
CA PHE A 154 -2.50 -9.05 -15.67
C PHE A 154 -3.58 -10.12 -15.86
N LEU A 155 -4.40 -10.31 -14.84
CA LEU A 155 -5.56 -11.21 -14.90
C LEU A 155 -6.76 -10.44 -15.42
N GLU A 156 -7.20 -10.78 -16.62
CA GLU A 156 -8.38 -10.15 -17.23
C GLU A 156 -9.67 -10.82 -16.74
N THR A 157 -10.61 -10.03 -16.28
CA THR A 157 -11.98 -10.46 -15.95
C THR A 157 -12.96 -9.84 -16.92
N LYS A 158 -14.02 -10.59 -17.32
CA LYS A 158 -15.07 -10.12 -18.24
C LYS A 158 -16.44 -10.39 -17.65
N PRO A 159 -17.26 -9.34 -17.36
CA PRO A 159 -16.89 -7.92 -17.38
C PRO A 159 -15.80 -7.61 -16.38
N SER A 160 -15.13 -6.45 -16.53
CA SER A 160 -14.07 -6.02 -15.61
C SER A 160 -14.65 -5.83 -14.21
N HIS A 161 -14.10 -6.52 -13.23
CA HIS A 161 -14.54 -6.45 -11.84
C HIS A 161 -13.43 -6.83 -10.86
N ASP A 162 -13.59 -6.38 -9.63
CA ASP A 162 -12.84 -6.87 -8.48
C ASP A 162 -13.77 -7.31 -7.34
N TYR A 163 -13.23 -8.09 -6.42
CA TYR A 163 -13.91 -8.45 -5.17
C TYR A 163 -13.31 -7.66 -4.01
N ARG A 164 -14.19 -7.00 -3.25
CA ARG A 164 -13.80 -6.33 -2.01
C ARG A 164 -14.23 -7.17 -0.83
N VAL A 165 -13.30 -7.44 0.07
CA VAL A 165 -13.56 -8.19 1.29
C VAL A 165 -13.19 -7.32 2.48
N LEU A 166 -14.19 -6.96 3.29
CA LEU A 166 -13.98 -6.29 4.56
C LEU A 166 -14.06 -7.32 5.67
N ILE A 167 -13.03 -7.41 6.47
CA ILE A 167 -12.96 -8.28 7.64
C ILE A 167 -12.81 -7.42 8.88
N ALA A 168 -13.76 -7.51 9.80
CA ALA A 168 -13.66 -6.93 11.13
C ALA A 168 -13.62 -8.04 12.16
N LYS A 169 -12.60 -8.05 13.02
CA LYS A 169 -12.38 -9.10 14.01
C LYS A 169 -12.03 -8.48 15.37
N ASN A 170 -12.65 -9.01 16.41
CA ASN A 170 -12.22 -8.83 17.80
C ASN A 170 -11.99 -10.21 18.43
N LYS A 171 -11.69 -10.25 19.75
CA LYS A 171 -11.43 -11.52 20.47
C LYS A 171 -12.53 -12.56 20.30
N ASN A 172 -13.79 -12.14 20.19
CA ASN A 172 -14.96 -13.02 20.30
C ASN A 172 -15.76 -13.12 18.99
N LYS A 173 -15.58 -12.22 18.04
CA LYS A 173 -16.42 -12.15 16.84
C LYS A 173 -15.59 -11.76 15.61
N LYS A 174 -15.91 -12.44 14.51
CA LYS A 174 -15.41 -12.10 13.16
C LYS A 174 -16.61 -11.79 12.28
N MET A 175 -16.58 -10.67 11.59
CA MET A 175 -17.53 -10.30 10.55
C MET A 175 -16.80 -10.21 9.23
N VAL A 176 -17.42 -10.72 8.18
CA VAL A 176 -16.87 -10.69 6.82
C VAL A 176 -17.97 -10.15 5.91
N TYR A 177 -17.67 -9.09 5.19
CA TYR A 177 -18.52 -8.54 4.14
C TYR A 177 -17.77 -8.63 2.82
N THR A 178 -18.48 -9.11 1.80
CA THR A 178 -17.96 -9.21 0.45
C THR A 178 -18.83 -8.40 -0.49
N MET A 179 -18.19 -7.75 -1.44
CA MET A 179 -18.87 -7.08 -2.54
C MET A 179 -18.09 -7.27 -3.82
N MET A 180 -18.78 -7.31 -4.93
CA MET A 180 -18.20 -7.26 -6.27
C MET A 180 -18.35 -5.84 -6.80
N ARG A 181 -17.27 -5.29 -7.33
CA ARG A 181 -17.25 -3.96 -7.91
C ARG A 181 -16.92 -4.07 -9.39
N TYR A 182 -17.77 -3.50 -10.21
CA TYR A 182 -17.56 -3.41 -11.66
C TYR A 182 -16.89 -2.10 -12.04
N SER A 183 -16.13 -2.13 -13.13
CA SER A 183 -15.51 -0.95 -13.70
C SER A 183 -15.48 -1.06 -15.23
N ASP A 184 -15.61 0.09 -15.88
CA ASP A 184 -15.47 0.19 -17.34
C ASP A 184 -13.99 0.22 -17.77
N SER A 185 -13.07 0.29 -16.82
CA SER A 185 -11.63 0.25 -17.04
C SER A 185 -10.99 -0.96 -16.36
N TYR A 186 -9.74 -1.27 -16.73
CA TYR A 186 -8.94 -2.32 -16.07
C TYR A 186 -8.38 -1.89 -14.71
N ILE A 187 -8.60 -0.64 -14.32
CA ILE A 187 -8.24 -0.07 -13.01
C ILE A 187 -9.52 0.15 -12.23
N ASN A 188 -9.66 -0.51 -11.11
CA ASN A 188 -10.80 -0.42 -10.20
C ASN A 188 -10.43 0.30 -8.91
#